data_2d1ac76c145abd8d56cfc80c023b8358
#
_entry.id   2d1ac76c145abd8d56cfc80c023b8358
#
_cell.length_a   1.000
_cell.length_b   1.000
_cell.length_c   1.000
_cell.angle_alpha   90.00
_cell.angle_beta   90.00
_cell.angle_gamma   90.00
#
_symmetry.space_group_name_H-M   'P 1'
#
loop_
_entity.id
_entity.type
_entity.pdbx_description
1 polymer ?
#
loop_
_entity_poly.entity_id
_entity_poly.type
_entity_poly.pdbx_seq_one_letter_code
_entity_poly.pdbx_strand_id
1 'polypeptide(L)'
;FFQMLGVADDVPPERVQSAYFALAKQWHPDRTPPELQDVKPLVARVFARISEAYQTLSDPKRRAEYLQGPKEAAPPAEDEEKIARVVDAALEFQKAEILLKKNDLAGAETRARRALNADPEQPEYMTLLVWIQAQRRGEPPALAEGATSAHYDDLIQTLDVVLRKEPRYERALFYRGMLLKRSGRIDRAIRDFRLAAEINPKNLDAIREVRVQEM
;
A
#
# COMPACT_ATOMS: atom_id res chain seq x y z
N PHE A 1 0.53 -13.42 24.29
CA PHE A 1 -0.23 -12.17 24.53
C PHE A 1 0.63 -11.01 25.03
N PHE A 2 1.63 -11.23 25.91
CA PHE A 2 2.50 -10.15 26.38
C PHE A 2 3.28 -9.47 25.23
N GLN A 3 3.89 -10.27 24.36
CA GLN A 3 4.59 -9.76 23.17
C GLN A 3 3.67 -8.98 22.23
N MET A 4 2.44 -9.45 22.05
CA MET A 4 1.43 -8.79 21.22
C MET A 4 1.08 -7.38 21.72
N LEU A 5 1.03 -7.19 23.04
CA LEU A 5 0.82 -5.89 23.65
C LEU A 5 2.13 -5.08 23.80
N GLY A 6 3.28 -5.65 23.44
CA GLY A 6 4.59 -5.01 23.58
C GLY A 6 5.00 -4.78 25.03
N VAL A 7 4.59 -5.68 25.93
CA VAL A 7 4.88 -5.58 27.38
C VAL A 7 5.61 -6.82 27.89
N ALA A 8 6.35 -6.68 28.98
CA ALA A 8 7.03 -7.81 29.64
C ALA A 8 6.02 -8.66 30.46
N ASP A 9 6.43 -9.91 30.77
CA ASP A 9 5.55 -10.88 31.42
C ASP A 9 5.18 -10.53 32.88
N ASP A 10 6.00 -9.68 33.50
CA ASP A 10 5.90 -9.28 34.92
C ASP A 10 5.22 -7.93 35.14
N VAL A 11 4.75 -7.27 34.06
CA VAL A 11 4.14 -5.92 34.18
C VAL A 11 2.83 -5.94 34.98
N PRO A 12 2.55 -4.85 35.72
CA PRO A 12 1.28 -4.69 36.42
C PRO A 12 0.11 -4.50 35.45
N PRO A 13 -1.15 -4.79 35.89
CA PRO A 13 -2.35 -4.70 35.04
C PRO A 13 -2.56 -3.31 34.40
N GLU A 14 -2.15 -2.24 35.07
CA GLU A 14 -2.27 -0.87 34.57
C GLU A 14 -1.40 -0.62 33.32
N ARG A 15 -0.26 -1.30 33.25
CA ARG A 15 0.61 -1.26 32.06
C ARG A 15 0.00 -2.03 30.89
N VAL A 16 -0.61 -3.17 31.16
CA VAL A 16 -1.36 -3.96 30.16
C VAL A 16 -2.50 -3.10 29.59
N GLN A 17 -3.24 -2.42 30.44
CA GLN A 17 -4.31 -1.52 30.03
C GLN A 17 -3.80 -0.36 29.17
N SER A 18 -2.72 0.30 29.58
CA SER A 18 -2.13 1.41 28.83
C SER A 18 -1.65 0.99 27.44
N ALA A 19 -1.00 -0.17 27.36
CA ALA A 19 -0.54 -0.75 26.09
C ALA A 19 -1.71 -1.09 25.17
N TYR A 20 -2.78 -1.72 25.72
CA TYR A 20 -3.99 -1.98 24.98
C TYR A 20 -4.61 -0.71 24.38
N PHE A 21 -4.79 0.35 25.18
CA PHE A 21 -5.39 1.58 24.68
C PHE A 21 -4.55 2.26 23.58
N ALA A 22 -3.23 2.18 23.68
CA ALA A 22 -2.34 2.69 22.64
C ALA A 22 -2.53 1.95 21.32
N LEU A 23 -2.52 0.60 21.36
CA LEU A 23 -2.74 -0.25 20.20
C LEU A 23 -4.18 -0.15 19.67
N ALA A 24 -5.18 -0.15 20.55
CA ALA A 24 -6.58 -0.01 20.16
C ALA A 24 -6.85 1.30 19.43
N LYS A 25 -6.22 2.40 19.86
CA LYS A 25 -6.28 3.69 19.16
C LYS A 25 -5.67 3.62 17.76
N GLN A 26 -4.61 2.84 17.59
CA GLN A 26 -3.93 2.66 16.31
C GLN A 26 -4.68 1.72 15.36
N TRP A 27 -5.21 0.62 15.88
CA TRP A 27 -5.75 -0.51 15.13
C TRP A 27 -7.29 -0.60 15.14
N HIS A 28 -8.00 0.45 15.54
CA HIS A 28 -9.48 0.42 15.58
C HIS A 28 -10.07 0.31 14.16
N PRO A 29 -10.95 -0.68 13.88
CA PRO A 29 -11.52 -0.88 12.55
C PRO A 29 -12.27 0.34 11.98
N ASP A 30 -12.91 1.14 12.85
CA ASP A 30 -13.63 2.35 12.44
C ASP A 30 -12.71 3.51 12.02
N ARG A 31 -11.43 3.40 12.31
CA ARG A 31 -10.41 4.36 11.85
C ARG A 31 -9.79 3.96 10.51
N THR A 32 -10.18 2.80 10.00
CA THR A 32 -9.77 2.37 8.66
C THR A 32 -10.48 3.27 7.64
N PRO A 33 -9.73 4.03 6.84
CA PRO A 33 -10.33 4.90 5.84
C PRO A 33 -11.20 4.13 4.85
N PRO A 34 -12.23 4.77 4.27
CA PRO A 34 -13.17 4.12 3.32
C PRO A 34 -12.48 3.47 2.11
N GLU A 35 -11.32 3.99 1.73
CA GLU A 35 -10.52 3.51 0.61
C GLU A 35 -9.80 2.17 0.90
N LEU A 36 -9.76 1.72 2.18
CA LEU A 36 -9.13 0.47 2.62
C LEU A 36 -10.14 -0.59 3.02
N GLN A 37 -11.28 -0.68 2.34
CA GLN A 37 -12.27 -1.72 2.64
C GLN A 37 -11.67 -3.13 2.55
N ASP A 38 -10.72 -3.35 1.64
CA ASP A 38 -10.09 -4.66 1.42
C ASP A 38 -9.19 -5.10 2.58
N VAL A 39 -8.57 -4.15 3.31
CA VAL A 39 -7.76 -4.46 4.52
C VAL A 39 -8.54 -4.35 5.83
N LYS A 40 -9.76 -3.83 5.81
CA LYS A 40 -10.62 -3.73 7.01
C LYS A 40 -10.82 -5.07 7.73
N PRO A 41 -11.05 -6.21 7.05
CA PRO A 41 -11.11 -7.51 7.70
C PRO A 41 -9.80 -7.89 8.40
N LEU A 42 -8.65 -7.51 7.84
CA LEU A 42 -7.34 -7.78 8.42
C LEU A 42 -7.13 -6.95 9.70
N VAL A 43 -7.44 -5.65 9.62
CA VAL A 43 -7.41 -4.74 10.78
C VAL A 43 -8.34 -5.23 11.89
N ALA A 44 -9.55 -5.70 11.54
CA ALA A 44 -10.50 -6.26 12.50
C ALA A 44 -9.94 -7.52 13.17
N ARG A 45 -9.25 -8.40 12.46
CA ARG A 45 -8.60 -9.59 13.05
C ARG A 45 -7.49 -9.21 14.02
N VAL A 46 -6.61 -8.26 13.63
CA VAL A 46 -5.55 -7.76 14.52
C VAL A 46 -6.17 -7.14 15.78
N PHE A 47 -7.18 -6.30 15.61
CA PHE A 47 -7.90 -5.68 16.74
C PHE A 47 -8.56 -6.71 17.66
N ALA A 48 -9.17 -7.74 17.10
CA ALA A 48 -9.77 -8.83 17.89
C ALA A 48 -8.73 -9.55 18.75
N ARG A 49 -7.54 -9.84 18.19
CA ARG A 49 -6.44 -10.48 18.93
C ARG A 49 -5.84 -9.57 20.02
N ILE A 50 -5.68 -8.27 19.73
CA ILE A 50 -5.25 -7.28 20.74
C ILE A 50 -6.26 -7.23 21.90
N SER A 51 -7.57 -7.27 21.59
CA SER A 51 -8.65 -7.26 22.58
C SER A 51 -8.67 -8.55 23.41
N GLU A 52 -8.46 -9.70 22.79
CA GLU A 52 -8.34 -11.00 23.45
C GLU A 52 -7.15 -11.03 24.41
N ALA A 53 -5.98 -10.54 23.96
CA ALA A 53 -4.78 -10.41 24.78
C ALA A 53 -5.05 -9.55 26.02
N TYR A 54 -5.70 -8.41 25.84
CA TYR A 54 -6.09 -7.53 26.95
C TYR A 54 -7.06 -8.21 27.93
N GLN A 55 -8.12 -8.83 27.42
CA GLN A 55 -9.11 -9.53 28.27
C GLN A 55 -8.48 -10.67 29.10
N THR A 56 -7.49 -11.35 28.53
CA THR A 56 -6.78 -12.43 29.21
C THR A 56 -5.81 -11.90 30.25
N LEU A 57 -5.03 -10.86 29.91
CA LEU A 57 -3.95 -10.38 30.78
C LEU A 57 -4.40 -9.37 31.83
N SER A 58 -5.57 -8.72 31.65
CA SER A 58 -6.14 -7.78 32.61
C SER A 58 -6.91 -8.48 33.74
N ASP A 59 -7.42 -9.69 33.51
CA ASP A 59 -8.10 -10.50 34.52
C ASP A 59 -7.07 -11.36 35.28
N PRO A 60 -6.94 -11.24 36.62
CA PRO A 60 -5.94 -11.97 37.39
C PRO A 60 -6.05 -13.50 37.26
N LYS A 61 -7.29 -14.04 37.18
CA LYS A 61 -7.54 -15.47 37.05
C LYS A 61 -7.11 -15.99 35.67
N ARG A 62 -7.59 -15.33 34.62
CA ARG A 62 -7.24 -15.68 33.23
C ARG A 62 -5.73 -15.52 32.96
N ARG A 63 -5.12 -14.48 33.52
CA ARG A 63 -3.67 -14.27 33.44
C ARG A 63 -2.92 -15.42 34.11
N ALA A 64 -3.33 -15.87 35.30
CA ALA A 64 -2.70 -17.00 35.98
C ALA A 64 -2.87 -18.31 35.19
N GLU A 65 -4.07 -18.56 34.65
CA GLU A 65 -4.33 -19.70 33.78
C GLU A 65 -3.48 -19.66 32.50
N TYR A 66 -3.36 -18.49 31.88
CA TYR A 66 -2.51 -18.27 30.69
C TYR A 66 -1.02 -18.53 30.98
N LEU A 67 -0.53 -18.15 32.17
CA LEU A 67 0.86 -18.38 32.57
C LEU A 67 1.14 -19.86 32.96
N GLN A 68 0.13 -20.58 33.44
CA GLN A 68 0.22 -21.99 33.86
C GLN A 68 -0.19 -22.97 32.75
N GLY A 69 -0.97 -22.51 31.78
CA GLY A 69 -1.40 -23.33 30.65
C GLY A 69 -0.24 -23.78 29.77
N PRO A 70 -0.38 -24.91 29.04
CA PRO A 70 0.53 -25.16 27.94
C PRO A 70 0.52 -23.90 27.08
N LYS A 71 1.72 -23.38 26.78
CA LYS A 71 1.85 -22.29 25.82
C LYS A 71 1.17 -22.80 24.55
N GLU A 72 -0.15 -22.56 24.42
CA GLU A 72 -0.79 -22.71 23.12
C GLU A 72 0.12 -22.02 22.13
N ALA A 73 0.54 -22.76 21.13
CA ALA A 73 1.37 -22.21 20.11
C ALA A 73 0.63 -20.97 19.60
N ALA A 74 1.07 -19.79 20.06
CA ALA A 74 0.68 -18.56 19.41
C ALA A 74 0.86 -18.81 17.91
N PRO A 75 -0.04 -18.35 17.04
CA PRO A 75 0.26 -18.40 15.61
C PRO A 75 1.71 -17.97 15.47
N PRO A 76 2.52 -18.66 14.67
CA PRO A 76 3.97 -18.43 14.65
C PRO A 76 4.20 -16.93 14.69
N ALA A 77 5.08 -16.45 15.55
CA ALA A 77 5.36 -15.02 15.70
C ALA A 77 5.67 -14.38 14.34
N GLU A 78 6.15 -15.20 13.41
CA GLU A 78 6.32 -14.88 11.98
C GLU A 78 5.04 -14.47 11.27
N ASP A 79 3.89 -15.08 11.58
CA ASP A 79 2.61 -14.70 10.95
C ASP A 79 2.07 -13.39 11.53
N GLU A 80 2.24 -13.14 12.82
CA GLU A 80 1.85 -11.88 13.45
C GLU A 80 2.73 -10.72 12.95
N GLU A 81 4.04 -10.92 12.85
CA GLU A 81 4.96 -9.93 12.27
C GLU A 81 4.67 -9.68 10.79
N LYS A 82 4.33 -10.72 10.04
CA LYS A 82 3.97 -10.59 8.63
C LYS A 82 2.69 -9.80 8.46
N ILE A 83 1.67 -10.08 9.26
CA ILE A 83 0.40 -9.33 9.26
C ILE A 83 0.67 -7.86 9.63
N ALA A 84 1.45 -7.61 10.69
CA ALA A 84 1.78 -6.24 11.10
C ALA A 84 2.52 -5.47 10.00
N ARG A 85 3.48 -6.10 9.31
CA ARG A 85 4.19 -5.51 8.17
C ARG A 85 3.26 -5.15 7.00
N VAL A 86 2.36 -6.08 6.63
CA VAL A 86 1.39 -5.84 5.54
C VAL A 86 0.46 -4.67 5.87
N VAL A 87 -0.01 -4.59 7.11
CA VAL A 87 -0.88 -3.47 7.53
C VAL A 87 -0.13 -2.16 7.59
N ASP A 88 1.11 -2.15 8.10
CA ASP A 88 1.95 -0.94 8.10
C ASP A 88 2.23 -0.47 6.66
N ALA A 89 2.55 -1.40 5.75
CA ALA A 89 2.71 -1.11 4.33
C ALA A 89 1.47 -0.45 3.72
N ALA A 90 0.28 -0.98 3.99
CA ALA A 90 -0.97 -0.42 3.49
C ALA A 90 -1.25 0.98 4.04
N LEU A 91 -0.95 1.23 5.33
CA LEU A 91 -1.07 2.56 5.92
C LEU A 91 -0.08 3.58 5.32
N GLU A 92 1.17 3.17 5.08
CA GLU A 92 2.16 4.03 4.45
C GLU A 92 1.79 4.32 2.99
N PHE A 93 1.25 3.35 2.27
CA PHE A 93 0.73 3.53 0.90
C PHE A 93 -0.40 4.58 0.86
N GLN A 94 -1.37 4.50 1.76
CA GLN A 94 -2.44 5.51 1.84
C GLN A 94 -1.93 6.92 2.13
N LYS A 95 -0.99 7.02 3.09
CA LYS A 95 -0.36 8.30 3.39
C LYS A 95 0.33 8.86 2.14
N ALA A 96 0.97 8.00 1.34
CA ALA A 96 1.58 8.38 0.08
C ALA A 96 0.55 8.93 -0.91
N GLU A 97 -0.61 8.28 -1.07
CA GLU A 97 -1.69 8.76 -1.95
C GLU A 97 -2.26 10.12 -1.50
N ILE A 98 -2.46 10.29 -0.19
CA ILE A 98 -2.93 11.57 0.36
C ILE A 98 -1.93 12.69 0.09
N LEU A 99 -0.63 12.42 0.29
CA LEU A 99 0.43 13.41 0.05
C LEU A 99 0.57 13.72 -1.45
N LEU A 100 0.43 12.72 -2.31
CA LEU A 100 0.41 12.91 -3.77
C LEU A 100 -0.76 13.82 -4.20
N LYS A 101 -1.97 13.61 -3.67
CA LYS A 101 -3.13 14.48 -3.92
C LYS A 101 -2.90 15.91 -3.42
N LYS A 102 -2.10 16.10 -2.37
CA LYS A 102 -1.69 17.41 -1.85
C LYS A 102 -0.50 18.03 -2.58
N ASN A 103 0.01 17.36 -3.62
CA ASN A 103 1.22 17.73 -4.36
C ASN A 103 2.50 17.78 -3.51
N ASP A 104 2.52 17.13 -2.34
CA ASP A 104 3.75 16.87 -1.56
C ASP A 104 4.44 15.63 -2.11
N LEU A 105 5.14 15.80 -3.22
CA LEU A 105 5.79 14.71 -3.94
C LEU A 105 6.95 14.08 -3.14
N ALA A 106 7.66 14.86 -2.32
CA ALA A 106 8.78 14.37 -1.50
C ALA A 106 8.28 13.50 -0.34
N GLY A 107 7.26 13.98 0.36
CA GLY A 107 6.57 13.22 1.40
C GLY A 107 5.92 11.95 0.86
N ALA A 108 5.23 12.05 -0.29
CA ALA A 108 4.60 10.92 -0.97
C ALA A 108 5.63 9.83 -1.33
N GLU A 109 6.77 10.20 -1.92
CA GLU A 109 7.83 9.24 -2.27
C GLU A 109 8.39 8.54 -1.04
N THR A 110 8.63 9.27 0.04
CA THR A 110 9.13 8.70 1.29
C THR A 110 8.18 7.63 1.83
N ARG A 111 6.86 7.89 1.81
CA ARG A 111 5.84 6.96 2.27
C ARG A 111 5.68 5.76 1.32
N ALA A 112 5.65 6.00 0.00
CA ALA A 112 5.58 4.93 -0.99
C ALA A 112 6.78 3.96 -0.91
N ARG A 113 8.00 4.47 -0.67
CA ARG A 113 9.19 3.64 -0.44
C ARG A 113 9.07 2.79 0.82
N ARG A 114 8.51 3.33 1.91
CA ARG A 114 8.28 2.56 3.15
C ARG A 114 7.28 1.43 2.92
N ALA A 115 6.16 1.71 2.22
CA ALA A 115 5.18 0.70 1.86
C ALA A 115 5.83 -0.43 1.05
N LEU A 116 6.59 -0.09 -0.01
CA LEU A 116 7.28 -1.05 -0.87
C LEU A 116 8.34 -1.87 -0.11
N ASN A 117 9.08 -1.25 0.82
CA ASN A 117 10.08 -1.96 1.63
C ASN A 117 9.44 -2.94 2.62
N ALA A 118 8.26 -2.63 3.14
CA ALA A 118 7.53 -3.50 4.06
C ALA A 118 6.86 -4.68 3.33
N ASP A 119 6.38 -4.46 2.11
CA ASP A 119 5.81 -5.52 1.25
C ASP A 119 6.20 -5.31 -0.23
N PRO A 120 7.38 -5.86 -0.64
CA PRO A 120 7.94 -5.65 -1.97
C PRO A 120 7.16 -6.31 -3.11
N GLU A 121 6.30 -7.27 -2.80
CA GLU A 121 5.57 -8.04 -3.82
C GLU A 121 4.31 -7.34 -4.32
N GLN A 122 3.87 -6.27 -3.67
CA GLN A 122 2.65 -5.55 -4.03
C GLN A 122 2.87 -4.65 -5.25
N PRO A 123 2.21 -4.94 -6.37
CA PRO A 123 2.35 -4.17 -7.60
C PRO A 123 1.85 -2.73 -7.45
N GLU A 124 0.89 -2.51 -6.55
CA GLU A 124 0.31 -1.19 -6.28
C GLU A 124 1.35 -0.21 -5.72
N TYR A 125 2.21 -0.68 -4.81
CA TYR A 125 3.22 0.18 -4.16
C TYR A 125 4.30 0.59 -5.15
N MET A 126 4.77 -0.35 -5.98
CA MET A 126 5.72 -0.08 -7.04
C MET A 126 5.14 0.89 -8.07
N THR A 127 3.90 0.67 -8.49
CA THR A 127 3.20 1.50 -9.49
C THR A 127 3.03 2.93 -9.00
N LEU A 128 2.60 3.11 -7.74
CA LEU A 128 2.47 4.44 -7.15
C LEU A 128 3.82 5.16 -7.04
N LEU A 129 4.86 4.44 -6.58
CA LEU A 129 6.21 5.00 -6.45
C LEU A 129 6.73 5.49 -7.80
N VAL A 130 6.60 4.70 -8.87
CA VAL A 130 6.97 5.09 -10.23
C VAL A 130 6.26 6.37 -10.66
N TRP A 131 4.95 6.46 -10.41
CA TRP A 131 4.19 7.66 -10.77
C TRP A 131 4.66 8.91 -10.02
N ILE A 132 4.91 8.80 -8.71
CA ILE A 132 5.45 9.89 -7.89
C ILE A 132 6.82 10.34 -8.43
N GLN A 133 7.69 9.40 -8.76
CA GLN A 133 9.02 9.69 -9.31
C GLN A 133 8.93 10.39 -10.67
N ALA A 134 7.99 9.98 -11.53
CA ALA A 134 7.74 10.64 -12.79
C ALA A 134 7.29 12.10 -12.59
N GLN A 135 6.37 12.34 -11.64
CA GLN A 135 5.93 13.70 -11.32
C GLN A 135 7.07 14.58 -10.77
N ARG A 136 7.93 14.01 -9.92
CA ARG A 136 9.11 14.73 -9.40
C ARG A 136 10.16 15.03 -10.45
N ARG A 137 10.33 14.12 -11.41
CA ARG A 137 11.27 14.30 -12.54
C ARG A 137 10.83 15.41 -13.49
N GLY A 138 9.52 15.68 -13.54
CA GLY A 138 8.93 16.68 -14.43
C GLY A 138 8.85 16.21 -15.88
N GLU A 139 8.43 17.10 -16.76
CA GLU A 139 8.27 16.83 -18.19
C GLU A 139 9.62 16.74 -18.91
N PRO A 140 9.75 15.88 -19.93
CA PRO A 140 10.93 15.85 -20.78
C PRO A 140 11.04 17.17 -21.57
N PRO A 141 12.24 17.53 -22.07
CA PRO A 141 12.37 18.61 -23.01
C PRO A 141 11.43 18.44 -24.20
N ALA A 142 11.01 19.58 -24.80
CA ALA A 142 10.15 19.55 -25.97
C ALA A 142 10.76 18.66 -27.07
N LEU A 143 9.97 17.75 -27.60
CA LEU A 143 10.41 16.82 -28.64
C LEU A 143 10.11 17.42 -30.04
N ALA A 144 11.05 17.21 -30.97
CA ALA A 144 10.75 17.43 -32.40
C ALA A 144 9.66 16.41 -32.84
N GLU A 145 8.95 16.73 -33.92
CA GLU A 145 7.93 15.86 -34.48
C GLU A 145 8.53 14.47 -34.80
N GLY A 146 7.88 13.42 -34.32
CA GLY A 146 8.31 12.04 -34.48
C GLY A 146 9.50 11.60 -33.62
N ALA A 147 10.07 12.49 -32.80
CA ALA A 147 11.16 12.12 -31.89
C ALA A 147 10.68 11.44 -30.63
N THR A 148 11.55 10.62 -30.02
CA THR A 148 11.29 9.97 -28.75
C THR A 148 12.35 10.35 -27.70
N SER A 149 11.96 10.31 -26.43
CA SER A 149 12.84 10.62 -25.29
C SER A 149 13.06 9.38 -24.43
N ALA A 150 14.28 9.24 -23.92
CA ALA A 150 14.63 8.24 -22.91
C ALA A 150 14.35 8.73 -21.46
N HIS A 151 13.77 9.92 -21.30
CA HIS A 151 13.59 10.57 -19.99
C HIS A 151 12.93 9.71 -18.91
N TYR A 152 12.02 8.81 -19.31
CA TYR A 152 11.29 7.92 -18.39
C TYR A 152 11.59 6.44 -18.60
N ASP A 153 12.64 6.06 -19.35
CA ASP A 153 12.87 4.66 -19.72
C ASP A 153 13.02 3.72 -18.54
N ASP A 154 13.72 4.13 -17.50
CA ASP A 154 13.87 3.38 -16.26
C ASP A 154 12.53 3.15 -15.55
N LEU A 155 11.67 4.17 -15.53
CA LEU A 155 10.33 4.10 -14.92
C LEU A 155 9.38 3.24 -15.75
N ILE A 156 9.45 3.34 -17.08
CA ILE A 156 8.70 2.50 -18.02
C ILE A 156 9.11 1.04 -17.84
N GLN A 157 10.41 0.73 -17.75
CA GLN A 157 10.92 -0.61 -17.52
C GLN A 157 10.43 -1.19 -16.18
N THR A 158 10.34 -0.35 -15.14
CA THR A 158 9.78 -0.78 -13.85
C THR A 158 8.30 -1.17 -13.97
N LEU A 159 7.49 -0.39 -14.69
CA LEU A 159 6.09 -0.75 -14.98
C LEU A 159 5.98 -1.98 -15.90
N ASP A 160 6.93 -2.18 -16.82
CA ASP A 160 7.00 -3.42 -17.63
C ASP A 160 7.21 -4.66 -16.74
N VAL A 161 7.98 -4.55 -15.65
CA VAL A 161 8.13 -5.64 -14.66
C VAL A 161 6.81 -5.92 -13.95
N VAL A 162 6.12 -4.88 -13.48
CA VAL A 162 4.80 -5.01 -12.86
C VAL A 162 3.81 -5.69 -13.80
N LEU A 163 3.73 -5.23 -15.06
CA LEU A 163 2.78 -5.73 -16.03
C LEU A 163 3.14 -7.12 -16.60
N ARG A 164 4.36 -7.61 -16.42
CA ARG A 164 4.68 -9.03 -16.67
C ARG A 164 4.07 -9.94 -15.60
N LYS A 165 4.00 -9.49 -14.34
CA LYS A 165 3.36 -10.23 -13.25
C LYS A 165 1.83 -10.13 -13.33
N GLU A 166 1.32 -8.92 -13.59
CA GLU A 166 -0.11 -8.60 -13.67
C GLU A 166 -0.47 -7.87 -14.98
N PRO A 167 -0.66 -8.58 -16.09
CA PRO A 167 -0.86 -7.96 -17.41
C PRO A 167 -2.11 -7.09 -17.53
N ARG A 168 -3.08 -7.27 -16.65
CA ARG A 168 -4.33 -6.51 -16.63
C ARG A 168 -4.43 -5.55 -15.44
N TYR A 169 -3.30 -5.15 -14.85
CA TYR A 169 -3.31 -4.15 -13.79
C TYR A 169 -3.51 -2.75 -14.38
N GLU A 170 -4.75 -2.26 -14.32
CA GLU A 170 -5.25 -1.05 -14.97
C GLU A 170 -4.40 0.18 -14.67
N ARG A 171 -4.08 0.42 -13.39
CA ARG A 171 -3.34 1.60 -12.95
C ARG A 171 -1.90 1.63 -13.51
N ALA A 172 -1.24 0.49 -13.59
CA ALA A 172 0.10 0.39 -14.20
C ALA A 172 0.06 0.63 -15.71
N LEU A 173 -0.95 0.10 -16.41
CA LEU A 173 -1.18 0.38 -17.82
C LEU A 173 -1.40 1.87 -18.07
N PHE A 174 -2.29 2.49 -17.30
CA PHE A 174 -2.56 3.93 -17.44
C PHE A 174 -1.31 4.77 -17.22
N TYR A 175 -0.57 4.53 -16.13
CA TYR A 175 0.66 5.28 -15.85
C TYR A 175 1.75 5.03 -16.88
N ARG A 176 1.95 3.77 -17.34
CA ARG A 176 2.90 3.49 -18.42
C ARG A 176 2.50 4.18 -19.72
N GLY A 177 1.21 4.18 -20.06
CA GLY A 177 0.67 4.92 -21.19
C GLY A 177 0.97 6.42 -21.12
N MET A 178 0.82 7.04 -19.95
CA MET A 178 1.16 8.44 -19.72
C MET A 178 2.65 8.72 -19.93
N LEU A 179 3.54 7.87 -19.41
CA LEU A 179 4.99 8.03 -19.59
C LEU A 179 5.43 7.79 -21.03
N LEU A 180 4.86 6.81 -21.71
CA LEU A 180 5.08 6.53 -23.13
C LEU A 180 4.65 7.71 -24.00
N LYS A 181 3.46 8.28 -23.75
CA LYS A 181 2.95 9.47 -24.43
C LYS A 181 3.90 10.65 -24.27
N ARG A 182 4.30 10.98 -23.04
CA ARG A 182 5.27 12.05 -22.74
C ARG A 182 6.64 11.81 -23.36
N SER A 183 6.99 10.56 -23.63
CA SER A 183 8.22 10.15 -24.31
C SER A 183 8.11 10.10 -25.85
N GLY A 184 7.00 10.52 -26.44
CA GLY A 184 6.76 10.48 -27.89
C GLY A 184 6.43 9.09 -28.47
N ARG A 185 6.19 8.08 -27.62
CA ARG A 185 5.90 6.68 -28.03
C ARG A 185 4.39 6.44 -28.11
N ILE A 186 3.74 7.22 -28.97
CA ILE A 186 2.27 7.36 -29.01
C ILE A 186 1.57 6.02 -29.28
N ASP A 187 2.02 5.22 -30.24
CA ASP A 187 1.38 3.94 -30.60
C ASP A 187 1.35 2.94 -29.44
N ARG A 188 2.42 2.93 -28.62
CA ARG A 188 2.46 2.09 -27.44
C ARG A 188 1.55 2.64 -26.35
N ALA A 189 1.52 3.95 -26.16
CA ALA A 189 0.65 4.62 -25.18
C ALA A 189 -0.84 4.33 -25.46
N ILE A 190 -1.27 4.43 -26.72
CA ILE A 190 -2.65 4.16 -27.13
C ILE A 190 -3.07 2.72 -26.79
N ARG A 191 -2.18 1.75 -27.03
CA ARG A 191 -2.47 0.34 -26.66
C ARG A 191 -2.71 0.18 -25.15
N ASP A 192 -1.88 0.83 -24.34
CA ASP A 192 -2.01 0.79 -22.89
C ASP A 192 -3.30 1.47 -22.43
N PHE A 193 -3.64 2.64 -22.97
CA PHE A 193 -4.88 3.35 -22.65
C PHE A 193 -6.12 2.57 -23.05
N ARG A 194 -6.14 1.94 -24.23
CA ARG A 194 -7.24 1.08 -24.67
C ARG A 194 -7.48 -0.06 -23.71
N LEU A 195 -6.39 -0.77 -23.33
CA LEU A 195 -6.49 -1.88 -22.39
C LEU A 195 -6.92 -1.39 -20.99
N ALA A 196 -6.40 -0.27 -20.51
CA ALA A 196 -6.83 0.33 -19.25
C ALA A 196 -8.33 0.70 -19.26
N ALA A 197 -8.82 1.30 -20.35
CA ALA A 197 -10.23 1.65 -20.50
C ALA A 197 -11.14 0.41 -20.63
N GLU A 198 -10.67 -0.66 -21.28
CA GLU A 198 -11.37 -1.95 -21.33
C GLU A 198 -11.53 -2.57 -19.94
N ILE A 199 -10.44 -2.56 -19.13
CA ILE A 199 -10.45 -3.13 -17.77
C ILE A 199 -11.32 -2.31 -16.84
N ASN A 200 -11.20 -0.97 -16.91
CA ASN A 200 -11.96 -0.05 -16.09
C ASN A 200 -12.68 1.02 -16.94
N PRO A 201 -13.93 0.74 -17.37
CA PRO A 201 -14.72 1.70 -18.13
C PRO A 201 -15.08 3.00 -17.39
N LYS A 202 -14.76 3.09 -16.10
CA LYS A 202 -14.93 4.30 -15.28
C LYS A 202 -13.68 5.18 -15.29
N ASN A 203 -12.56 4.72 -15.83
CA ASN A 203 -11.37 5.53 -16.00
C ASN A 203 -11.56 6.50 -17.17
N LEU A 204 -12.17 7.66 -16.87
CA LEU A 204 -12.48 8.69 -17.87
C LEU A 204 -11.22 9.30 -18.49
N ASP A 205 -10.10 9.29 -17.77
CA ASP A 205 -8.84 9.82 -18.29
C ASP A 205 -8.24 8.87 -19.34
N ALA A 206 -8.26 7.56 -19.12
CA ALA A 206 -7.84 6.59 -20.14
C ALA A 206 -8.72 6.69 -21.40
N ILE A 207 -10.04 6.82 -21.24
CA ILE A 207 -10.98 6.97 -22.34
C ILE A 207 -10.71 8.27 -23.12
N ARG A 208 -10.44 9.37 -22.41
CA ARG A 208 -10.11 10.65 -23.03
C ARG A 208 -8.82 10.55 -23.86
N GLU A 209 -7.79 9.91 -23.30
CA GLU A 209 -6.51 9.74 -23.98
C GLU A 209 -6.67 8.93 -25.28
N VAL A 210 -7.48 7.88 -25.30
CA VAL A 210 -7.79 7.13 -26.53
C VAL A 210 -8.45 8.04 -27.56
N ARG A 211 -9.48 8.79 -27.20
CA ARG A 211 -10.23 9.65 -28.14
C ARG A 211 -9.38 10.75 -28.75
N VAL A 212 -8.53 11.40 -27.94
CA VAL A 212 -7.65 12.50 -28.42
C VAL A 212 -6.66 12.01 -29.48
N GLN A 213 -6.27 10.75 -29.46
CA GLN A 213 -5.28 10.19 -30.38
C GLN A 213 -5.93 9.57 -31.65
N GLU A 214 -7.25 9.39 -31.66
CA GLU A 214 -8.01 8.87 -32.79
C GLU A 214 -8.64 10.00 -33.67
N MET A 215 -8.52 11.25 -33.25
CA MET A 215 -8.95 12.44 -33.99
C MET A 215 -7.83 13.00 -34.88
#